data_a0668450ad5f4f9a6a730bcd39ab297e
#
_entry.id   a0668450ad5f4f9a6a730bcd39ab297e
#
_cell.length_a   1.000
_cell.length_b   1.000
_cell.length_c   1.000
_cell.angle_alpha   90.00
_cell.angle_beta   90.00
_cell.angle_gamma   90.00
#
_symmetry.space_group_name_H-M   'P 1'
#
loop_
_entity.id
_entity.type
_entity.pdbx_description
1 polymer ?
#
loop_
_entity_poly.entity_id
_entity_poly.type
_entity_poly.pdbx_seq_one_letter_code
_entity_poly.pdbx_strand_id
1 'polypeptide(L)'
;MDEDLISKKDLLEQTGISYGQLYRWKRKNLIPEDWFIRKSTFTGQETFFPRERILERIEKIQAMKENLSLDALAEMFAPGGGKRISKADILKRGIASDFVLNFYIEQTQAQEQAFPFEEVLAIFLLEKLLHGGEISLEEGKMLVGLLQDTEKSFATEGTNVWLIRKFGVSTCFLTKKVEDILFDREAKVIVNLDLMELSAELKGKWL
;
A
#
# COMPACT_ATOMS: atom_id res chain seq x y z
N MET A 1 9.40 -17.18 9.44
CA MET A 1 9.52 -16.76 10.87
C MET A 1 8.11 -16.54 11.38
N ASP A 2 7.69 -17.26 12.42
CA ASP A 2 6.41 -16.98 13.06
C ASP A 2 6.47 -15.56 13.64
N GLU A 3 5.62 -14.68 13.14
CA GLU A 3 5.48 -13.33 13.67
C GLU A 3 4.98 -13.43 15.13
N ASP A 4 5.70 -12.83 16.08
CA ASP A 4 5.26 -12.83 17.48
C ASP A 4 3.95 -12.04 17.59
N LEU A 5 2.88 -12.74 18.00
CA LEU A 5 1.55 -12.18 18.05
C LEU A 5 1.14 -11.90 19.50
N ILE A 6 0.48 -10.77 19.72
CA ILE A 6 -0.16 -10.44 21.00
C ILE A 6 -1.68 -10.55 20.87
N SER A 7 -2.34 -11.14 21.87
CA SER A 7 -3.80 -11.21 21.89
C SER A 7 -4.41 -9.81 22.13
N LYS A 8 -5.65 -9.60 21.68
CA LYS A 8 -6.36 -8.34 21.95
C LYS A 8 -6.46 -8.05 23.46
N LYS A 9 -6.67 -9.05 24.27
CA LYS A 9 -6.76 -8.90 25.73
C LYS A 9 -5.45 -8.39 26.31
N ASP A 10 -4.34 -9.07 26.02
CA ASP A 10 -3.01 -8.71 26.53
C ASP A 10 -2.57 -7.33 26.01
N LEU A 11 -2.93 -7.00 24.76
CA LEU A 11 -2.66 -5.69 24.18
C LEU A 11 -3.32 -4.56 24.96
N LEU A 12 -4.62 -4.71 25.28
CA LEU A 12 -5.36 -3.70 26.05
C LEU A 12 -4.82 -3.57 27.47
N GLU A 13 -4.48 -4.69 28.12
CA GLU A 13 -3.88 -4.70 29.46
C GLU A 13 -2.50 -4.04 29.46
N GLN A 14 -1.64 -4.36 28.49
CA GLN A 14 -0.27 -3.84 28.41
C GLN A 14 -0.21 -2.35 28.06
N THR A 15 -1.09 -1.88 27.18
CA THR A 15 -1.06 -0.49 26.68
C THR A 15 -1.97 0.46 27.42
N GLY A 16 -2.89 -0.05 28.23
CA GLY A 16 -3.88 0.74 28.97
C GLY A 16 -4.95 1.41 28.09
N ILE A 17 -5.02 1.07 26.80
CA ILE A 17 -6.04 1.62 25.91
C ILE A 17 -7.37 0.86 26.07
N SER A 18 -8.49 1.55 25.88
CA SER A 18 -9.80 0.91 25.88
C SER A 18 -10.11 0.24 24.53
N TYR A 19 -11.03 -0.74 24.57
CA TYR A 19 -11.60 -1.35 23.36
C TYR A 19 -12.14 -0.28 22.38
N GLY A 20 -12.86 0.72 22.90
CA GLY A 20 -13.40 1.81 22.09
C GLY A 20 -12.32 2.63 21.39
N GLN A 21 -11.18 2.89 22.06
CA GLN A 21 -10.04 3.58 21.46
C GLN A 21 -9.41 2.75 20.34
N LEU A 22 -9.16 1.46 20.57
CA LEU A 22 -8.59 0.55 19.58
C LEU A 22 -9.42 0.55 18.28
N TYR A 23 -10.74 0.36 18.39
CA TYR A 23 -11.61 0.33 17.21
C TYR A 23 -11.88 1.72 16.60
N ARG A 24 -11.80 2.79 17.38
CA ARG A 24 -11.80 4.15 16.84
C ARG A 24 -10.55 4.41 16.00
N TRP A 25 -9.39 3.97 16.46
CA TRP A 25 -8.12 4.10 15.74
C TRP A 25 -8.09 3.23 14.48
N LYS A 26 -8.68 2.03 14.52
CA LYS A 26 -8.92 1.22 13.31
C LYS A 26 -9.72 2.02 12.27
N ARG A 27 -10.89 2.55 12.65
CA ARG A 27 -11.77 3.31 11.72
C ARG A 27 -11.13 4.58 11.16
N LYS A 28 -10.16 5.16 11.86
CA LYS A 28 -9.40 6.32 11.44
C LYS A 28 -8.11 5.95 10.71
N ASN A 29 -7.90 4.69 10.35
CA ASN A 29 -6.68 4.16 9.71
C ASN A 29 -5.37 4.48 10.47
N LEU A 30 -5.45 4.73 11.78
CA LEU A 30 -4.28 4.86 12.64
C LEU A 30 -3.61 3.51 12.90
N ILE A 31 -4.40 2.45 12.92
CA ILE A 31 -3.95 1.07 13.00
C ILE A 31 -4.45 0.37 11.73
N PRO A 32 -3.55 -0.18 10.91
CA PRO A 32 -3.91 -0.89 9.68
C PRO A 32 -4.87 -2.06 9.94
N GLU A 33 -5.83 -2.26 9.04
CA GLU A 33 -6.84 -3.32 9.22
C GLU A 33 -6.25 -4.72 9.12
N ASP A 34 -5.23 -4.92 8.29
CA ASP A 34 -4.49 -6.16 8.12
C ASP A 34 -3.75 -6.62 9.38
N TRP A 35 -3.53 -5.73 10.35
CA TRP A 35 -2.98 -6.10 11.66
C TRP A 35 -4.01 -6.78 12.59
N PHE A 36 -5.30 -6.75 12.24
CA PHE A 36 -6.37 -7.43 13.00
C PHE A 36 -6.50 -8.89 12.55
N ILE A 37 -5.58 -9.74 12.97
CA ILE A 37 -5.50 -11.16 12.62
C ILE A 37 -6.51 -11.95 13.43
N ARG A 38 -7.54 -12.52 12.79
CA ARG A 38 -8.53 -13.37 13.45
C ARG A 38 -8.07 -14.83 13.41
N LYS A 39 -7.99 -15.45 14.58
CA LYS A 39 -7.70 -16.88 14.72
C LYS A 39 -8.79 -17.58 15.50
N SER A 40 -9.14 -18.79 15.08
CA SER A 40 -10.02 -19.67 15.87
C SER A 40 -9.22 -20.25 17.03
N THR A 41 -9.72 -20.08 18.24
CA THR A 41 -9.16 -20.65 19.47
C THR A 41 -10.16 -21.63 20.06
N PHE A 42 -9.74 -22.39 21.08
CA PHE A 42 -10.62 -23.35 21.76
C PHE A 42 -11.85 -22.68 22.40
N THR A 43 -11.75 -21.39 22.73
CA THR A 43 -12.83 -20.58 23.34
C THR A 43 -13.63 -19.76 22.32
N GLY A 44 -13.34 -19.88 21.02
CA GLY A 44 -14.02 -19.13 19.96
C GLY A 44 -13.06 -18.36 19.05
N GLN A 45 -13.56 -17.29 18.45
CA GLN A 45 -12.76 -16.46 17.54
C GLN A 45 -12.06 -15.33 18.31
N GLU A 46 -10.74 -15.30 18.31
CA GLU A 46 -9.92 -14.26 18.93
C GLU A 46 -9.17 -13.42 17.89
N THR A 47 -8.89 -12.15 18.26
CA THR A 47 -8.11 -11.22 17.44
C THR A 47 -6.72 -11.07 18.04
N PHE A 48 -5.71 -11.23 17.18
CA PHE A 48 -4.30 -11.08 17.48
C PHE A 48 -3.71 -9.95 16.65
N PHE A 49 -2.55 -9.45 17.06
CA PHE A 49 -1.82 -8.37 16.38
C PHE A 49 -0.33 -8.71 16.31
N PRO A 50 0.41 -8.24 15.29
CA PRO A 50 1.88 -8.26 15.27
C PRO A 50 2.41 -7.48 16.47
N ARG A 51 3.00 -8.18 17.45
CA ARG A 51 3.32 -7.65 18.80
C ARG A 51 4.15 -6.37 18.74
N GLU A 52 5.32 -6.42 18.15
CA GLU A 52 6.22 -5.26 18.12
C GLU A 52 5.60 -4.07 17.40
N ARG A 53 5.05 -4.32 16.22
CA ARG A 53 4.47 -3.28 15.34
C ARG A 53 3.28 -2.57 16.00
N ILE A 54 2.39 -3.34 16.65
CA ILE A 54 1.19 -2.75 17.29
C ILE A 54 1.55 -1.96 18.54
N LEU A 55 2.49 -2.45 19.37
CA LEU A 55 2.92 -1.76 20.57
C LEU A 55 3.60 -0.44 20.24
N GLU A 56 4.55 -0.43 19.30
CA GLU A 56 5.22 0.78 18.84
C GLU A 56 4.21 1.80 18.25
N ARG A 57 3.23 1.32 17.48
CA ARG A 57 2.19 2.17 16.90
C ARG A 57 1.32 2.83 17.96
N ILE A 58 0.88 2.06 18.96
CA ILE A 58 0.05 2.57 20.06
C ILE A 58 0.82 3.60 20.87
N GLU A 59 2.08 3.33 21.19
CA GLU A 59 2.95 4.27 21.92
C GLU A 59 3.08 5.59 21.16
N LYS A 60 3.34 5.56 19.85
CA LYS A 60 3.39 6.77 19.01
C LYS A 60 2.07 7.53 19.01
N ILE A 61 0.92 6.84 18.91
CA ILE A 61 -0.39 7.47 18.97
C ILE A 61 -0.61 8.14 20.33
N GLN A 62 -0.28 7.45 21.43
CA GLN A 62 -0.45 7.97 22.79
C GLN A 62 0.43 9.20 23.05
N ALA A 63 1.68 9.18 22.60
CA ALA A 63 2.61 10.30 22.75
C ALA A 63 2.17 11.56 21.98
N MET A 64 1.51 11.39 20.84
CA MET A 64 1.17 12.52 19.96
C MET A 64 -0.29 13.01 20.12
N LYS A 65 -1.20 12.18 20.67
CA LYS A 65 -2.65 12.50 20.76
C LYS A 65 -2.97 13.73 21.60
N GLU A 66 -2.07 14.17 22.47
CA GLU A 66 -2.25 15.37 23.29
C GLU A 66 -2.07 16.66 22.48
N ASN A 67 -1.26 16.60 21.42
CA ASN A 67 -0.90 17.75 20.59
C ASN A 67 -1.54 17.74 19.21
N LEU A 68 -2.05 16.60 18.75
CA LEU A 68 -2.59 16.42 17.40
C LEU A 68 -3.97 15.76 17.41
N SER A 69 -4.83 16.18 16.47
CA SER A 69 -6.10 15.50 16.24
C SER A 69 -5.88 14.08 15.69
N LEU A 70 -6.85 13.17 15.89
CA LEU A 70 -6.76 11.83 15.31
C LEU A 70 -6.68 11.83 13.78
N ASP A 71 -7.25 12.84 13.13
CA ASP A 71 -7.20 12.98 11.67
C ASP A 71 -5.81 13.42 11.22
N ALA A 72 -5.18 14.37 11.92
CA ALA A 72 -3.78 14.76 11.68
C ALA A 72 -2.80 13.59 11.92
N LEU A 73 -3.06 12.77 12.95
CA LEU A 73 -2.28 11.56 13.19
C LEU A 73 -2.47 10.51 12.08
N ALA A 74 -3.71 10.36 11.58
CA ALA A 74 -3.99 9.44 10.48
C ALA A 74 -3.24 9.85 9.20
N GLU A 75 -3.20 11.16 8.90
CA GLU A 75 -2.39 11.69 7.81
C GLU A 75 -0.88 11.42 8.00
N MET A 76 -0.36 11.61 9.22
CA MET A 76 1.06 11.33 9.52
C MET A 76 1.43 9.84 9.37
N PHE A 77 0.50 8.94 9.71
CA PHE A 77 0.72 7.50 9.65
C PHE A 77 0.33 6.89 8.29
N ALA A 78 -0.31 7.67 7.42
CA ALA A 78 -0.56 7.24 6.05
C ALA A 78 0.76 6.94 5.31
N PRO A 79 0.78 6.01 4.38
CA PRO A 79 1.92 5.82 3.49
C PRO A 79 2.33 7.18 2.88
N GLY A 80 3.62 7.55 2.99
CA GLY A 80 4.10 8.88 2.57
C GLY A 80 3.85 10.02 3.57
N GLY A 81 3.36 9.73 4.80
CA GLY A 81 3.17 10.73 5.86
C GLY A 81 2.08 11.76 5.58
N GLY A 82 1.05 11.40 4.81
CA GLY A 82 -0.05 12.31 4.42
C GLY A 82 0.35 13.44 3.47
N LYS A 83 1.62 13.51 3.09
CA LYS A 83 2.11 14.48 2.12
C LYS A 83 1.47 14.23 0.75
N ARG A 84 1.04 15.29 0.11
CA ARG A 84 0.67 15.30 -1.32
C ARG A 84 1.78 16.02 -2.09
N ILE A 85 2.09 15.55 -3.27
CA ILE A 85 3.11 16.13 -4.12
C ILE A 85 2.47 16.71 -5.38
N SER A 86 2.90 17.91 -5.77
CA SER A 86 2.37 18.57 -6.96
C SER A 86 2.86 17.91 -8.26
N LYS A 87 2.10 18.09 -9.34
CA LYS A 87 2.52 17.72 -10.69
C LYS A 87 3.93 18.27 -11.01
N ALA A 88 4.18 19.53 -10.68
CA ALA A 88 5.47 20.17 -10.93
C ALA A 88 6.62 19.50 -10.15
N ASP A 89 6.37 19.09 -8.91
CA ASP A 89 7.40 18.44 -8.10
C ASP A 89 7.64 16.98 -8.55
N ILE A 90 6.62 16.26 -9.03
CA ILE A 90 6.77 14.93 -9.62
C ILE A 90 7.75 15.00 -10.80
N LEU A 91 7.54 15.95 -11.70
CA LEU A 91 8.40 16.17 -12.87
C LEU A 91 9.81 16.62 -12.46
N LYS A 92 9.91 17.62 -11.58
CA LYS A 92 11.19 18.18 -11.11
C LYS A 92 12.08 17.15 -10.41
N ARG A 93 11.47 16.23 -9.64
CA ARG A 93 12.18 15.16 -8.93
C ARG A 93 12.48 13.95 -9.81
N GLY A 94 12.06 13.95 -11.08
CA GLY A 94 12.23 12.82 -11.99
C GLY A 94 11.55 11.55 -11.49
N ILE A 95 10.38 11.71 -10.85
CA ILE A 95 9.54 10.58 -10.42
C ILE A 95 8.83 9.97 -11.63
N ALA A 96 8.33 10.84 -12.52
CA ALA A 96 7.74 10.44 -13.79
C ALA A 96 7.97 11.49 -14.87
N SER A 97 7.89 11.06 -16.13
CA SER A 97 7.85 11.94 -17.29
C SER A 97 6.49 12.64 -17.43
N ASP A 98 6.44 13.77 -18.14
CA ASP A 98 5.17 14.46 -18.41
C ASP A 98 4.20 13.56 -19.19
N PHE A 99 4.70 12.72 -20.07
CA PHE A 99 3.92 11.74 -20.83
C PHE A 99 3.20 10.75 -19.90
N VAL A 100 3.91 10.09 -19.00
CA VAL A 100 3.32 9.09 -18.10
C VAL A 100 2.38 9.75 -17.09
N LEU A 101 2.72 10.92 -16.59
CA LEU A 101 1.87 11.65 -15.65
C LEU A 101 0.56 12.08 -16.32
N ASN A 102 0.59 12.60 -17.54
CA ASN A 102 -0.62 12.94 -18.28
C ASN A 102 -1.44 11.70 -18.63
N PHE A 103 -0.78 10.61 -19.06
CA PHE A 103 -1.43 9.32 -19.28
C PHE A 103 -2.20 8.84 -18.04
N TYR A 104 -1.57 8.87 -16.85
CA TYR A 104 -2.23 8.50 -15.60
C TYR A 104 -3.46 9.38 -15.31
N ILE A 105 -3.31 10.71 -15.44
CA ILE A 105 -4.39 11.68 -15.22
C ILE A 105 -5.57 11.42 -16.16
N GLU A 106 -5.31 11.14 -17.43
CA GLU A 106 -6.36 10.82 -18.41
C GLU A 106 -7.11 9.53 -18.06
N GLN A 107 -6.40 8.48 -17.63
CA GLN A 107 -7.03 7.21 -17.28
C GLN A 107 -7.85 7.31 -15.99
N THR A 108 -7.38 8.07 -15.01
CA THR A 108 -8.03 8.19 -13.68
C THR A 108 -9.03 9.34 -13.59
N GLN A 109 -9.06 10.22 -14.60
CA GLN A 109 -9.82 11.49 -14.60
C GLN A 109 -9.48 12.35 -13.35
N ALA A 110 -8.26 12.19 -12.81
CA ALA A 110 -7.81 12.94 -11.65
C ALA A 110 -7.75 14.45 -11.98
N GLN A 111 -8.56 15.23 -11.27
CA GLN A 111 -8.58 16.70 -11.41
C GLN A 111 -7.61 17.38 -10.42
N GLU A 112 -6.82 16.62 -9.70
CA GLU A 112 -6.03 17.13 -8.59
C GLU A 112 -4.71 17.74 -9.03
N GLN A 113 -4.36 18.87 -8.44
CA GLN A 113 -3.06 19.51 -8.65
C GLN A 113 -1.93 18.85 -7.83
N ALA A 114 -2.30 18.00 -6.87
CA ALA A 114 -1.37 17.29 -6.01
C ALA A 114 -1.89 15.87 -5.71
N PHE A 115 -0.98 14.90 -5.71
CA PHE A 115 -1.23 13.47 -5.62
C PHE A 115 -0.77 12.93 -4.27
N PRO A 116 -1.55 12.06 -3.60
CA PRO A 116 -1.11 11.34 -2.42
C PRO A 116 -0.05 10.28 -2.80
N PHE A 117 0.63 9.75 -1.80
CA PHE A 117 1.74 8.82 -2.01
C PHE A 117 1.35 7.60 -2.85
N GLU A 118 0.18 7.02 -2.61
CA GLU A 118 -0.31 5.83 -3.31
C GLU A 118 -0.49 6.08 -4.81
N GLU A 119 -1.02 7.22 -5.18
CA GLU A 119 -1.17 7.60 -6.59
C GLU A 119 0.18 7.86 -7.24
N VAL A 120 1.10 8.51 -6.52
CA VAL A 120 2.48 8.73 -7.03
C VAL A 120 3.23 7.41 -7.14
N LEU A 121 2.97 6.43 -6.28
CA LEU A 121 3.54 5.09 -6.41
C LEU A 121 3.03 4.37 -7.68
N ALA A 122 1.74 4.51 -8.00
CA ALA A 122 1.18 4.00 -9.25
C ALA A 122 1.78 4.70 -10.48
N ILE A 123 1.93 6.02 -10.44
CA ILE A 123 2.59 6.80 -11.49
C ILE A 123 4.05 6.37 -11.66
N PHE A 124 4.77 6.15 -10.57
CA PHE A 124 6.16 5.72 -10.59
C PHE A 124 6.33 4.29 -11.13
N LEU A 125 5.40 3.38 -10.80
CA LEU A 125 5.34 2.05 -11.40
C LEU A 125 5.16 2.13 -12.93
N LEU A 126 4.22 2.94 -13.39
CA LEU A 126 3.99 3.15 -14.83
C LEU A 126 5.21 3.73 -15.52
N GLU A 127 5.88 4.71 -14.91
CA GLU A 127 7.13 5.29 -15.46
C GLU A 127 8.17 4.20 -15.70
N LYS A 128 8.43 3.34 -14.69
CA LYS A 128 9.41 2.26 -14.84
C LYS A 128 9.05 1.32 -15.98
N LEU A 129 7.81 0.89 -16.06
CA LEU A 129 7.38 -0.14 -17.00
C LEU A 129 7.21 0.37 -18.44
N LEU A 130 6.64 1.57 -18.61
CA LEU A 130 6.45 2.18 -19.93
C LEU A 130 7.75 2.71 -20.51
N HIS A 131 8.57 3.39 -19.68
CA HIS A 131 9.86 3.92 -20.11
C HIS A 131 10.85 2.81 -20.45
N GLY A 132 10.83 1.70 -19.70
CA GLY A 132 11.60 0.49 -20.00
C GLY A 132 11.14 -0.26 -21.23
N GLY A 133 9.98 0.08 -21.81
CA GLY A 133 9.39 -0.63 -22.94
C GLY A 133 8.91 -2.05 -22.59
N GLU A 134 8.75 -2.35 -21.32
CA GLU A 134 8.32 -3.68 -20.83
C GLU A 134 6.84 -3.93 -21.13
N ILE A 135 6.03 -2.88 -21.06
CA ILE A 135 4.60 -2.93 -21.28
C ILE A 135 4.13 -1.95 -22.37
N SER A 136 3.01 -2.27 -23.00
CA SER A 136 2.29 -1.38 -23.91
C SER A 136 1.40 -0.39 -23.12
N LEU A 137 0.90 0.65 -23.81
CA LEU A 137 -0.05 1.60 -23.22
C LEU A 137 -1.36 0.92 -22.78
N GLU A 138 -1.83 -0.06 -23.54
CA GLU A 138 -3.04 -0.81 -23.16
C GLU A 138 -2.82 -1.63 -21.88
N GLU A 139 -1.65 -2.21 -21.70
CA GLU A 139 -1.27 -2.88 -20.45
C GLU A 139 -1.09 -1.88 -19.31
N GLY A 140 -0.59 -0.68 -19.60
CA GLY A 140 -0.58 0.43 -18.64
C GLY A 140 -1.98 0.81 -18.15
N LYS A 141 -2.98 0.88 -19.05
CA LYS A 141 -4.39 1.10 -18.67
C LYS A 141 -4.92 -0.01 -17.75
N MET A 142 -4.62 -1.26 -18.07
CA MET A 142 -5.02 -2.40 -17.23
C MET A 142 -4.43 -2.28 -15.82
N LEU A 143 -3.16 -1.89 -15.70
CA LEU A 143 -2.50 -1.69 -14.40
C LEU A 143 -3.14 -0.54 -13.62
N VAL A 144 -3.44 0.60 -14.27
CA VAL A 144 -4.14 1.72 -13.62
C VAL A 144 -5.49 1.27 -13.10
N GLY A 145 -6.30 0.58 -13.92
CA GLY A 145 -7.60 0.05 -13.49
C GLY A 145 -7.49 -0.89 -12.28
N LEU A 146 -6.55 -1.84 -12.33
CA LEU A 146 -6.29 -2.75 -11.21
C LEU A 146 -5.96 -2.01 -9.91
N LEU A 147 -5.10 -0.98 -9.98
CA LEU A 147 -4.67 -0.22 -8.81
C LEU A 147 -5.78 0.71 -8.28
N GLN A 148 -6.67 1.21 -9.15
CA GLN A 148 -7.85 2.00 -8.76
C GLN A 148 -8.92 1.17 -8.07
N ASP A 149 -9.17 -0.06 -8.58
CA ASP A 149 -10.17 -0.98 -8.02
C ASP A 149 -9.72 -1.60 -6.70
N THR A 150 -8.43 -1.54 -6.42
CA THR A 150 -7.86 -2.05 -5.17
C THR A 150 -7.97 -1.00 -4.08
N GLU A 151 -8.52 -1.38 -2.92
CA GLU A 151 -8.58 -0.50 -1.76
C GLU A 151 -7.20 0.11 -1.46
N LYS A 152 -7.18 1.36 -0.95
CA LYS A 152 -5.98 2.21 -0.71
C LYS A 152 -4.82 1.58 0.08
N SER A 153 -4.89 0.29 0.36
CA SER A 153 -3.89 -0.49 1.10
C SER A 153 -2.98 -1.36 0.22
N PHE A 154 -2.96 -1.16 -1.11
CA PHE A 154 -2.14 -2.01 -1.98
C PHE A 154 -0.64 -1.86 -1.76
N ALA A 155 -0.18 -0.74 -1.20
CA ALA A 155 1.23 -0.52 -0.83
C ALA A 155 1.62 -1.19 0.51
N THR A 156 0.88 -2.24 0.91
CA THR A 156 1.17 -3.01 2.12
C THR A 156 2.24 -4.07 1.87
N GLU A 157 2.90 -4.46 2.95
CA GLU A 157 3.95 -5.47 2.99
C GLU A 157 3.53 -6.78 2.28
N GLY A 158 4.40 -7.27 1.40
CA GLY A 158 4.20 -8.53 0.69
C GLY A 158 3.19 -8.47 -0.47
N THR A 159 2.90 -7.28 -1.01
CA THR A 159 2.05 -7.16 -2.21
C THR A 159 2.91 -7.07 -3.47
N ASN A 160 2.73 -8.03 -4.37
CA ASN A 160 3.38 -8.04 -5.68
C ASN A 160 2.39 -7.70 -6.78
N VAL A 161 2.83 -6.90 -7.75
CA VAL A 161 2.15 -6.64 -9.01
C VAL A 161 2.66 -7.62 -10.05
N TRP A 162 1.74 -8.29 -10.71
CA TRP A 162 2.02 -9.22 -11.79
C TRP A 162 1.37 -8.74 -13.09
N LEU A 163 2.10 -8.89 -14.19
CA LEU A 163 1.56 -8.84 -15.53
C LEU A 163 2.11 -10.05 -16.29
N ILE A 164 1.21 -10.85 -16.83
CA ILE A 164 1.53 -12.03 -17.63
C ILE A 164 0.93 -11.89 -19.02
N ARG A 165 1.62 -12.45 -20.01
CA ARG A 165 1.12 -12.59 -21.40
C ARG A 165 1.01 -14.05 -21.75
N LYS A 166 -0.13 -14.41 -22.36
CA LYS A 166 -0.37 -15.75 -22.91
C LYS A 166 -1.13 -15.64 -24.23
N PHE A 167 -0.56 -16.19 -25.31
CA PHE A 167 -1.16 -16.15 -26.66
C PHE A 167 -1.57 -14.74 -27.12
N GLY A 168 -0.77 -13.73 -26.80
CA GLY A 168 -1.07 -12.33 -27.14
C GLY A 168 -2.08 -11.62 -26.25
N VAL A 169 -2.63 -12.32 -25.26
CA VAL A 169 -3.52 -11.72 -24.25
C VAL A 169 -2.74 -11.44 -22.98
N SER A 170 -2.90 -10.23 -22.46
CA SER A 170 -2.30 -9.81 -21.20
C SER A 170 -3.31 -9.86 -20.07
N THR A 171 -2.83 -10.18 -18.87
CA THR A 171 -3.58 -10.12 -17.62
C THR A 171 -2.70 -9.54 -16.52
N CYS A 172 -3.29 -8.72 -15.64
CA CYS A 172 -2.61 -8.22 -14.45
C CYS A 172 -3.38 -8.54 -13.19
N PHE A 173 -2.68 -8.76 -12.09
CA PHE A 173 -3.26 -9.05 -10.79
C PHE A 173 -2.29 -8.71 -9.65
N LEU A 174 -2.81 -8.63 -8.44
CA LEU A 174 -2.04 -8.45 -7.22
C LEU A 174 -2.05 -9.74 -6.40
N THR A 175 -0.92 -10.02 -5.74
CA THR A 175 -0.84 -11.11 -4.77
C THR A 175 -0.30 -10.58 -3.46
N LYS A 176 -0.81 -11.12 -2.35
CA LYS A 176 -0.19 -10.99 -1.02
C LYS A 176 0.49 -12.31 -0.72
N LYS A 177 1.79 -12.28 -0.35
CA LYS A 177 2.64 -13.45 -0.07
C LYS A 177 2.78 -14.37 -1.29
N VAL A 178 3.85 -14.16 -2.02
CA VAL A 178 4.21 -15.00 -3.16
C VAL A 178 4.92 -16.24 -2.64
N GLU A 179 4.15 -17.26 -2.26
CA GLU A 179 4.65 -18.62 -2.09
C GLU A 179 4.00 -19.44 -3.21
N ASP A 180 4.82 -19.93 -4.16
CA ASP A 180 4.45 -20.93 -5.18
C ASP A 180 3.34 -20.54 -6.19
N ILE A 181 3.54 -19.47 -6.98
CA ILE A 181 2.74 -19.27 -8.19
C ILE A 181 3.35 -20.07 -9.33
N LEU A 182 2.64 -21.10 -9.79
CA LEU A 182 3.01 -21.88 -10.95
C LEU A 182 2.24 -21.42 -12.19
N PHE A 183 2.97 -21.13 -13.25
CA PHE A 183 2.41 -20.81 -14.55
C PHE A 183 2.59 -21.98 -15.51
N ASP A 184 1.67 -22.14 -16.45
CA ASP A 184 1.88 -23.07 -17.55
C ASP A 184 2.99 -22.59 -18.49
N ARG A 185 3.45 -23.50 -19.37
CA ARG A 185 4.62 -23.27 -20.25
C ARG A 185 4.43 -22.13 -21.26
N GLU A 186 3.19 -21.79 -21.59
CA GLU A 186 2.86 -20.76 -22.57
C GLU A 186 2.71 -19.37 -21.96
N ALA A 187 2.61 -19.29 -20.64
CA ALA A 187 2.53 -18.02 -19.94
C ALA A 187 3.92 -17.40 -19.77
N LYS A 188 4.04 -16.13 -20.16
CA LYS A 188 5.24 -15.31 -19.94
C LYS A 188 4.98 -14.30 -18.84
N VAL A 189 5.75 -14.33 -17.77
CA VAL A 189 5.78 -13.27 -16.78
C VAL A 189 6.52 -12.08 -17.38
N ILE A 190 5.83 -10.97 -17.50
CA ILE A 190 6.36 -9.71 -18.02
C ILE A 190 6.75 -8.81 -16.86
N VAL A 191 5.89 -8.73 -15.83
CA VAL A 191 6.12 -7.92 -14.64
C VAL A 191 5.89 -8.80 -13.41
N ASN A 192 6.84 -8.73 -12.48
CA ASN A 192 6.72 -9.21 -11.10
C ASN A 192 7.50 -8.22 -10.22
N LEU A 193 6.80 -7.31 -9.58
CA LEU A 193 7.40 -6.27 -8.74
C LEU A 193 6.79 -6.26 -7.36
N ASP A 194 7.63 -6.25 -6.34
CA ASP A 194 7.24 -6.00 -4.96
C ASP A 194 6.95 -4.50 -4.76
N LEU A 195 5.71 -4.17 -4.37
CA LEU A 195 5.30 -2.79 -4.14
C LEU A 195 6.00 -2.16 -2.93
N MET A 196 6.48 -2.94 -1.98
CA MET A 196 7.24 -2.43 -0.85
C MET A 196 8.64 -1.97 -1.28
N GLU A 197 9.32 -2.75 -2.12
CA GLU A 197 10.61 -2.36 -2.71
C GLU A 197 10.45 -1.10 -3.56
N LEU A 198 9.42 -1.07 -4.41
CA LEU A 198 9.09 0.11 -5.23
C LEU A 198 8.77 1.34 -4.38
N SER A 199 8.03 1.15 -3.29
CA SER A 199 7.71 2.20 -2.31
C SER A 199 8.97 2.74 -1.62
N ALA A 200 9.94 1.87 -1.27
CA ALA A 200 11.21 2.28 -0.68
C ALA A 200 12.04 3.11 -1.67
N GLU A 201 12.10 2.70 -2.94
CA GLU A 201 12.77 3.45 -4.00
C GLU A 201 12.13 4.83 -4.21
N LEU A 202 10.79 4.89 -4.28
CA LEU A 202 10.05 6.16 -4.40
C LEU A 202 10.33 7.08 -3.21
N LYS A 203 10.37 6.56 -1.98
CA LYS A 203 10.67 7.36 -0.77
C LYS A 203 12.02 8.06 -0.85
N GLY A 204 13.01 7.47 -1.51
CA GLY A 204 14.29 8.11 -1.79
C GLY A 204 14.19 9.36 -2.68
N LYS A 205 13.15 9.44 -3.54
CA LYS A 205 12.86 10.60 -4.39
C LYS A 205 11.78 11.53 -3.79
N TRP A 206 11.01 11.02 -2.83
CA TRP A 206 9.89 11.71 -2.20
C TRP A 206 10.34 12.80 -1.22
N LEU A 207 11.47 12.59 -0.52
CA LEU A 207 12.05 13.50 0.47
C LEU A 207 12.87 14.59 -0.22
#